data_670e885728ed931ec36817361d444a6d
#
_entry.id   670e885728ed931ec36817361d444a6d
#
_cell.length_a   1.000
_cell.length_b   1.000
_cell.length_c   1.000
_cell.angle_alpha   90.00
_cell.angle_beta   90.00
_cell.angle_gamma   90.00
#
_symmetry.space_group_name_H-M   'P 1'
#
loop_
_entity.id
_entity.type
_entity.pdbx_description
1 polymer ?
#
loop_
_entity_poly.entity_id
_entity_poly.type
_entity_poly.pdbx_seq_one_letter_code
_entity_poly.pdbx_strand_id
1 'polypeptide(L)'
;LVRPAVEAGEKLGFLPGDLTQKVDPYLRPLYDALYEMLGVEKVAKLLERNVIEIAPLAYMRGRTLNDAFVILDEAQNTTIEQMKMFLTRLGYGSTAVVTGDLTQTDLPKHVKSGLRDAIDVLREVEGVSFTFFESRDVVRHPLVARIVSAYDRRDLHQIQPGATP
;
A
#
# COMPACT_ATOMS: atom_id res chain seq x y z
N LEU A 1 -0.90 -10.73 4.20
CA LEU A 1 -0.63 -9.55 3.37
C LEU A 1 -1.93 -8.84 3.08
N VAL A 2 -1.97 -7.55 3.26
CA VAL A 2 -3.19 -6.73 3.15
C VAL A 2 -2.91 -5.54 2.24
N ARG A 3 -3.87 -5.18 1.40
CA ARG A 3 -3.79 -4.01 0.53
C ARG A 3 -5.14 -3.31 0.43
N PRO A 4 -5.21 -1.96 0.48
CA PRO A 4 -6.45 -1.25 0.21
C PRO A 4 -6.81 -1.42 -1.27
N ALA A 5 -8.09 -1.68 -1.55
CA ALA A 5 -8.63 -1.59 -2.89
C ALA A 5 -9.12 -0.15 -3.09
N VAL A 6 -8.42 0.62 -3.91
CA VAL A 6 -8.75 2.01 -4.22
C VAL A 6 -9.09 2.11 -5.69
N GLU A 7 -10.20 2.75 -6.01
CA GLU A 7 -10.62 3.01 -7.37
C GLU A 7 -9.78 4.14 -7.98
N ALA A 8 -8.61 3.79 -8.54
CA ALA A 8 -7.81 4.73 -9.31
C ALA A 8 -8.43 4.98 -10.69
N GLY A 9 -9.42 5.86 -10.75
CA GLY A 9 -10.05 6.28 -12.03
C GLY A 9 -11.06 5.32 -12.64
N GLU A 10 -11.03 4.02 -12.30
CA GLU A 10 -12.02 3.03 -12.72
C GLU A 10 -12.87 2.62 -11.52
N LYS A 11 -14.17 2.83 -11.62
CA LYS A 11 -15.09 2.43 -10.54
C LYS A 11 -15.23 0.91 -10.54
N LEU A 12 -14.92 0.26 -9.40
CA LEU A 12 -15.10 -1.19 -9.18
C LEU A 12 -16.48 -1.69 -9.64
N GLY A 13 -17.51 -0.84 -9.56
CA GLY A 13 -18.86 -1.15 -10.02
C GLY A 13 -18.99 -1.44 -11.52
N PHE A 14 -18.06 -0.96 -12.36
CA PHE A 14 -18.10 -1.17 -13.82
C PHE A 14 -17.24 -2.35 -14.28
N LEU A 15 -16.42 -2.94 -13.41
CA LEU A 15 -15.67 -4.15 -13.76
C LEU A 15 -16.61 -5.37 -13.79
N PRO A 16 -16.50 -6.25 -14.80
CA PRO A 16 -17.26 -7.49 -14.84
C PRO A 16 -16.79 -8.46 -13.74
N GLY A 17 -17.70 -9.27 -13.24
CA GLY A 17 -17.40 -10.30 -12.26
C GLY A 17 -17.95 -10.04 -10.86
N ASP A 18 -17.76 -11.01 -9.98
CA ASP A 18 -18.09 -10.90 -8.55
C ASP A 18 -17.10 -10.00 -7.80
N LEU A 19 -17.37 -9.74 -6.53
CA LEU A 19 -16.53 -8.87 -5.71
C LEU A 19 -15.08 -9.36 -5.61
N THR A 20 -14.88 -10.68 -5.54
CA THR A 20 -13.57 -11.31 -5.45
C THR A 20 -12.76 -11.06 -6.73
N GLN A 21 -13.37 -11.27 -7.89
CA GLN A 21 -12.76 -11.01 -9.20
C GLN A 21 -12.43 -9.53 -9.40
N LYS A 22 -13.25 -8.62 -8.87
CA LYS A 22 -13.02 -7.17 -8.97
C LYS A 22 -11.85 -6.69 -8.11
N VAL A 23 -11.57 -7.36 -7.00
CA VAL A 23 -10.49 -7.01 -6.06
C VAL A 23 -9.17 -7.67 -6.46
N ASP A 24 -9.19 -8.77 -7.21
CA ASP A 24 -8.01 -9.53 -7.61
C ASP A 24 -6.90 -8.68 -8.27
N PRO A 25 -7.19 -7.73 -9.18
CA PRO A 25 -6.16 -6.86 -9.77
C PRO A 25 -5.36 -6.05 -8.73
N TYR A 26 -5.98 -5.64 -7.63
CA TYR A 26 -5.30 -4.89 -6.56
C TYR A 26 -4.38 -5.76 -5.72
N LEU A 27 -4.67 -7.05 -5.63
CA LEU A 27 -3.87 -8.01 -4.88
C LEU A 27 -2.78 -8.66 -5.73
N ARG A 28 -2.88 -8.60 -7.06
CA ARG A 28 -1.93 -9.22 -7.99
C ARG A 28 -0.47 -8.90 -7.71
N PRO A 29 -0.08 -7.64 -7.42
CA PRO A 29 1.31 -7.32 -7.11
C PRO A 29 1.87 -8.06 -5.89
N LEU A 30 1.03 -8.40 -4.91
CA LEU A 30 1.43 -9.19 -3.74
C LEU A 30 1.71 -10.65 -4.12
N TYR A 31 0.90 -11.24 -5.00
CA TYR A 31 1.15 -12.58 -5.54
C TYR A 31 2.43 -12.61 -6.35
N ASP A 32 2.64 -11.64 -7.24
CA ASP A 32 3.82 -11.56 -8.09
C ASP A 32 5.10 -11.47 -7.25
N ALA A 33 5.11 -10.63 -6.21
CA ALA A 33 6.23 -10.52 -5.28
C ALA A 33 6.50 -11.83 -4.52
N LEU A 34 5.46 -12.52 -4.06
CA LEU A 34 5.62 -13.81 -3.39
C LEU A 34 6.15 -14.88 -4.35
N TYR A 35 5.65 -14.92 -5.57
CA TYR A 35 6.11 -15.90 -6.59
C TYR A 35 7.57 -15.67 -6.95
N GLU A 36 7.99 -14.42 -7.07
CA GLU A 36 9.40 -14.07 -7.33
C GLU A 36 10.32 -14.50 -6.18
N MET A 37 9.90 -14.25 -4.93
CA MET A 37 10.73 -14.54 -3.76
C MET A 37 10.75 -16.01 -3.35
N LEU A 38 9.64 -16.72 -3.49
CA LEU A 38 9.46 -18.06 -2.91
C LEU A 38 9.20 -19.16 -3.94
N GLY A 39 8.87 -18.80 -5.18
CA GLY A 39 8.43 -19.71 -6.23
C GLY A 39 6.96 -20.09 -6.11
N VAL A 40 6.34 -20.37 -7.27
CA VAL A 40 4.89 -20.59 -7.41
C VAL A 40 4.41 -21.78 -6.58
N GLU A 41 5.11 -22.91 -6.64
CA GLU A 41 4.69 -24.14 -5.93
C GLU A 41 4.71 -23.98 -4.41
N LYS A 42 5.71 -23.28 -3.87
CA LYS A 42 5.82 -23.05 -2.43
C LYS A 42 4.73 -22.11 -1.95
N VAL A 43 4.47 -21.03 -2.70
CA VAL A 43 3.40 -20.07 -2.37
C VAL A 43 2.04 -20.77 -2.40
N ALA A 44 1.75 -21.58 -3.41
CA ALA A 44 0.50 -22.33 -3.48
C ALA A 44 0.27 -23.21 -2.23
N LYS A 45 1.29 -23.95 -1.79
CA LYS A 45 1.23 -24.78 -0.57
C LYS A 45 1.01 -23.95 0.70
N LEU A 46 1.63 -22.76 0.79
CA LEU A 46 1.50 -21.88 1.96
C LEU A 46 0.12 -21.24 2.04
N LEU A 47 -0.46 -20.86 0.90
CA LEU A 47 -1.83 -20.36 0.79
C LEU A 47 -2.85 -21.45 1.15
N GLU A 48 -2.71 -22.66 0.59
CA GLU A 48 -3.59 -23.81 0.88
C GLU A 48 -3.61 -24.18 2.36
N ARG A 49 -2.47 -24.05 3.05
CA ARG A 49 -2.34 -24.30 4.48
C ARG A 49 -2.71 -23.12 5.36
N ASN A 50 -3.16 -22.02 4.79
CA ASN A 50 -3.44 -20.76 5.49
C ASN A 50 -2.24 -20.22 6.30
N VAL A 51 -1.00 -20.55 5.89
CA VAL A 51 0.22 -19.97 6.47
C VAL A 51 0.43 -18.55 5.93
N ILE A 52 0.10 -18.35 4.65
CA ILE A 52 0.00 -17.02 4.03
C ILE A 52 -1.46 -16.76 3.70
N GLU A 53 -1.91 -15.57 4.03
CA GLU A 53 -3.20 -15.03 3.60
C GLU A 53 -2.96 -13.72 2.84
N ILE A 54 -3.63 -13.53 1.72
CA ILE A 54 -3.66 -12.28 0.95
C ILE A 54 -5.11 -11.82 0.90
N ALA A 55 -5.37 -10.63 1.42
CA ALA A 55 -6.74 -10.14 1.53
C ALA A 55 -6.83 -8.61 1.32
N PRO A 56 -7.94 -8.12 0.78
CA PRO A 56 -8.21 -6.68 0.76
C PRO A 56 -8.41 -6.17 2.19
N LEU A 57 -8.04 -4.93 2.43
CA LEU A 57 -8.14 -4.29 3.73
C LEU A 57 -9.55 -4.37 4.35
N ALA A 58 -10.59 -4.28 3.53
CA ALA A 58 -11.97 -4.35 4.00
C ALA A 58 -12.30 -5.67 4.73
N TYR A 59 -11.60 -6.77 4.41
CA TYR A 59 -11.81 -8.08 5.02
C TYR A 59 -11.19 -8.21 6.41
N MET A 60 -10.43 -7.22 6.85
CA MET A 60 -9.87 -7.18 8.21
C MET A 60 -10.86 -6.73 9.26
N ARG A 61 -11.98 -6.13 8.85
CA ARG A 61 -12.98 -5.63 9.79
C ARG A 61 -13.56 -6.76 10.65
N GLY A 62 -13.64 -6.53 11.97
CA GLY A 62 -14.21 -7.50 12.93
C GLY A 62 -13.28 -8.67 13.28
N ARG A 63 -12.06 -8.70 12.73
CA ARG A 63 -11.06 -9.73 13.04
C ARG A 63 -10.14 -9.30 14.18
N THR A 64 -9.51 -10.28 14.82
CA THR A 64 -8.35 -10.09 15.70
C THR A 64 -7.23 -10.96 15.16
N LEU A 65 -6.10 -10.37 14.85
CA LEU A 65 -4.94 -11.04 14.25
C LEU A 65 -3.95 -11.34 15.36
N ASN A 66 -3.96 -12.57 15.87
CA ASN A 66 -3.02 -13.05 16.89
C ASN A 66 -1.87 -13.85 16.24
N ASP A 67 -0.70 -13.82 16.84
CA ASP A 67 0.48 -14.60 16.44
C ASP A 67 0.77 -14.49 14.93
N ALA A 68 0.62 -13.29 14.39
CA ALA A 68 0.68 -13.02 12.96
C ALA A 68 1.71 -11.94 12.62
N PHE A 69 2.39 -12.11 11.49
CA PHE A 69 3.17 -11.06 10.84
C PHE A 69 2.32 -10.44 9.74
N VAL A 70 1.88 -9.21 9.94
CA VAL A 70 0.91 -8.54 9.07
C VAL A 70 1.58 -7.42 8.29
N ILE A 71 1.45 -7.44 6.97
CA ILE A 71 1.95 -6.37 6.10
C ILE A 71 0.77 -5.66 5.47
N LEU A 72 0.64 -4.36 5.70
CA LEU A 72 -0.28 -3.48 4.96
C LEU A 72 0.52 -2.71 3.91
N ASP A 73 0.32 -3.06 2.66
CA ASP A 73 0.98 -2.42 1.52
C ASP A 73 0.11 -1.30 0.91
N GLU A 74 0.73 -0.30 0.26
CA GLU A 74 0.08 0.87 -0.33
C GLU A 74 -0.83 1.64 0.65
N ALA A 75 -0.37 1.74 1.89
CA ALA A 75 -1.16 2.29 2.99
C ALA A 75 -1.50 3.78 2.85
N GLN A 76 -0.80 4.55 1.97
CA GLN A 76 -1.17 5.93 1.64
C GLN A 76 -2.58 6.02 1.05
N ASN A 77 -3.08 4.91 0.49
CA ASN A 77 -4.41 4.81 -0.10
C ASN A 77 -5.50 4.38 0.90
N THR A 78 -5.22 4.38 2.20
CA THR A 78 -6.23 4.20 3.24
C THR A 78 -6.83 5.55 3.67
N THR A 79 -8.10 5.56 4.04
CA THR A 79 -8.65 6.67 4.82
C THR A 79 -8.19 6.56 6.28
N ILE A 80 -8.40 7.62 7.07
CA ILE A 80 -8.09 7.63 8.51
C ILE A 80 -8.82 6.50 9.24
N GLU A 81 -10.11 6.30 8.93
CA GLU A 81 -10.94 5.27 9.53
C GLU A 81 -10.46 3.86 9.16
N GLN A 82 -10.03 3.66 7.92
CA GLN A 82 -9.49 2.39 7.45
C GLN A 82 -8.16 2.07 8.13
N MET A 83 -7.25 3.04 8.25
CA MET A 83 -5.99 2.87 8.96
C MET A 83 -6.22 2.54 10.42
N LYS A 84 -7.07 3.30 11.12
CA LYS A 84 -7.44 3.03 12.51
C LYS A 84 -8.07 1.64 12.66
N MET A 85 -9.00 1.29 11.77
CA MET A 85 -9.62 -0.02 11.75
C MET A 85 -8.56 -1.13 11.63
N PHE A 86 -7.59 -1.01 10.73
CA PHE A 86 -6.53 -2.00 10.53
C PHE A 86 -5.63 -2.13 11.77
N LEU A 87 -5.09 -1.03 12.26
CA LEU A 87 -4.16 -1.02 13.40
C LEU A 87 -4.79 -1.61 14.67
N THR A 88 -6.10 -1.44 14.84
CA THR A 88 -6.83 -2.02 15.98
C THR A 88 -7.21 -3.51 15.78
N ARG A 89 -6.77 -4.16 14.70
CA ARG A 89 -6.91 -5.62 14.50
C ARG A 89 -5.77 -6.41 15.09
N LEU A 90 -4.64 -5.74 15.41
CA LEU A 90 -3.49 -6.42 15.97
C LEU A 90 -3.84 -7.03 17.32
N GLY A 91 -3.60 -8.32 17.44
CA GLY A 91 -3.75 -9.08 18.66
C GLY A 91 -2.40 -9.44 19.30
N TYR A 92 -2.44 -10.27 20.33
CA TYR A 92 -1.24 -10.70 21.02
C TYR A 92 -0.30 -11.47 20.10
N GLY A 93 1.01 -11.30 20.32
CA GLY A 93 2.06 -11.98 19.55
C GLY A 93 2.21 -11.51 18.10
N SER A 94 1.48 -10.47 17.69
CA SER A 94 1.52 -10.00 16.31
C SER A 94 2.43 -8.80 16.12
N THR A 95 3.04 -8.74 14.94
CA THR A 95 3.81 -7.59 14.44
C THR A 95 3.19 -7.08 13.16
N ALA A 96 3.04 -5.76 13.04
CA ALA A 96 2.59 -5.14 11.79
C ALA A 96 3.71 -4.33 11.14
N VAL A 97 3.79 -4.43 9.82
CA VAL A 97 4.58 -3.55 8.96
C VAL A 97 3.62 -2.82 8.04
N VAL A 98 3.69 -1.50 8.04
CA VAL A 98 2.86 -0.65 7.19
C VAL A 98 3.79 0.06 6.20
N THR A 99 3.56 -0.15 4.91
CA THR A 99 4.35 0.43 3.83
C THR A 99 3.51 1.35 2.97
N GLY A 100 4.12 2.39 2.41
CA GLY A 100 3.43 3.29 1.49
C GLY A 100 4.28 4.48 1.08
N ASP A 101 3.87 5.12 0.00
CA ASP A 101 4.49 6.34 -0.53
C ASP A 101 3.50 7.51 -0.42
N LEU A 102 3.79 8.46 0.46
CA LEU A 102 2.94 9.63 0.69
C LEU A 102 2.81 10.57 -0.53
N THR A 103 3.66 10.41 -1.54
CA THR A 103 3.63 11.19 -2.77
C THR A 103 2.71 10.59 -3.83
N GLN A 104 2.36 9.30 -3.70
CA GLN A 104 1.60 8.53 -4.67
C GLN A 104 0.22 8.13 -4.11
N THR A 105 -0.59 9.11 -3.74
CA THR A 105 -1.95 8.83 -3.25
C THR A 105 -2.98 8.85 -4.39
N ASP A 106 -3.78 7.79 -4.47
CA ASP A 106 -4.92 7.65 -5.41
C ASP A 106 -6.25 8.09 -4.78
N LEU A 107 -6.23 8.52 -3.51
CA LEU A 107 -7.42 9.01 -2.83
C LEU A 107 -7.93 10.31 -3.47
N PRO A 108 -9.24 10.56 -3.44
CA PRO A 108 -9.81 11.86 -3.82
C PRO A 108 -9.11 13.01 -3.09
N LYS A 109 -8.88 14.14 -3.75
CA LYS A 109 -8.13 15.30 -3.23
C LYS A 109 -8.61 15.84 -1.88
N HIS A 110 -9.89 15.64 -1.55
CA HIS A 110 -10.49 16.08 -0.29
C HIS A 110 -10.38 15.04 0.84
N VAL A 111 -9.84 13.85 0.56
CA VAL A 111 -9.69 12.75 1.53
C VAL A 111 -8.26 12.73 2.04
N LYS A 112 -8.09 12.88 3.37
CA LYS A 112 -6.77 12.78 4.00
C LYS A 112 -6.32 11.31 4.04
N SER A 113 -5.08 11.07 3.67
CA SER A 113 -4.46 9.75 3.77
C SER A 113 -4.35 9.30 5.22
N GLY A 114 -4.79 8.08 5.50
CA GLY A 114 -4.68 7.45 6.82
C GLY A 114 -3.23 7.19 7.22
N LEU A 115 -2.34 6.90 6.26
CA LEU A 115 -0.90 6.76 6.55
C LEU A 115 -0.30 8.08 7.03
N ARG A 116 -0.62 9.19 6.38
CA ARG A 116 -0.15 10.52 6.80
C ARG A 116 -0.64 10.87 8.20
N ASP A 117 -1.90 10.60 8.48
CA ASP A 117 -2.49 10.81 9.80
C ASP A 117 -1.85 9.92 10.88
N ALA A 118 -1.63 8.64 10.56
CA ALA A 118 -0.99 7.70 11.48
C ALA A 118 0.43 8.12 11.86
N ILE A 119 1.22 8.68 10.93
CA ILE A 119 2.56 9.20 11.23
C ILE A 119 2.48 10.33 12.26
N ASP A 120 1.50 11.22 12.15
CA ASP A 120 1.32 12.33 13.08
C ASP A 120 0.86 11.85 14.46
N VAL A 121 -0.15 10.96 14.49
CA VAL A 121 -0.82 10.52 15.74
C VAL A 121 0.00 9.52 16.54
N LEU A 122 0.76 8.63 15.86
CA LEU A 122 1.47 7.51 16.49
C LEU A 122 2.94 7.80 16.79
N ARG A 123 3.42 8.99 16.53
CA ARG A 123 4.84 9.36 16.65
C ARG A 123 5.43 9.06 18.02
N GLU A 124 4.65 9.25 19.10
CA GLU A 124 5.08 9.07 20.49
C GLU A 124 4.50 7.79 21.13
N VAL A 125 3.86 6.92 20.33
CA VAL A 125 3.29 5.68 20.84
C VAL A 125 4.40 4.64 21.00
N GLU A 126 4.60 4.17 22.23
CA GLU A 126 5.55 3.11 22.52
C GLU A 126 5.25 1.84 21.71
N GLY A 127 6.29 1.21 21.16
CA GLY A 127 6.15 0.04 20.28
C GLY A 127 5.88 0.36 18.84
N VAL A 128 5.77 1.65 18.45
CA VAL A 128 5.67 2.10 17.07
C VAL A 128 6.99 2.75 16.66
N SER A 129 7.50 2.37 15.48
CA SER A 129 8.70 2.98 14.90
C SER A 129 8.44 3.40 13.46
N PHE A 130 9.15 4.43 13.01
CA PHE A 130 9.04 4.96 11.65
C PHE A 130 10.39 4.95 10.96
N THR A 131 10.43 4.46 9.73
CA THR A 131 11.58 4.52 8.85
C THR A 131 11.19 5.25 7.57
N PHE A 132 11.89 6.33 7.25
CA PHE A 132 11.67 7.11 6.04
C PHE A 132 12.79 6.84 5.05
N PHE A 133 12.41 6.45 3.83
CA PHE A 133 13.35 6.27 2.73
C PHE A 133 13.55 7.59 1.98
N GLU A 134 14.78 7.83 1.55
CA GLU A 134 15.15 8.96 0.70
C GLU A 134 15.33 8.50 -0.76
N SER A 135 15.44 9.44 -1.68
CA SER A 135 15.65 9.14 -3.11
C SER A 135 16.86 8.23 -3.37
N ARG A 136 17.90 8.32 -2.54
CA ARG A 136 19.09 7.46 -2.62
C ARG A 136 18.84 6.00 -2.25
N ASP A 137 17.79 5.73 -1.49
CA ASP A 137 17.42 4.39 -1.04
C ASP A 137 16.56 3.64 -2.08
N VAL A 138 16.11 4.37 -3.11
CA VAL A 138 15.25 3.83 -4.16
C VAL A 138 16.08 3.07 -5.18
N VAL A 139 15.93 1.75 -5.23
CA VAL A 139 16.53 0.88 -6.24
C VAL A 139 15.57 0.74 -7.40
N ARG A 140 15.98 1.23 -8.57
CA ARG A 140 15.18 1.16 -9.82
C ARG A 140 16.07 0.76 -10.98
N HIS A 141 15.46 0.14 -12.00
CA HIS A 141 16.16 -0.08 -13.27
C HIS A 141 16.68 1.27 -13.81
N PRO A 142 17.94 1.36 -14.31
CA PRO A 142 18.55 2.64 -14.73
C PRO A 142 17.73 3.42 -15.78
N LEU A 143 17.03 2.71 -16.66
CA LEU A 143 16.12 3.36 -17.62
C LEU A 143 14.92 3.99 -16.93
N VAL A 144 14.31 3.29 -15.96
CA VAL A 144 13.17 3.81 -15.21
C VAL A 144 13.56 5.08 -14.42
N ALA A 145 14.71 5.08 -13.77
CA ALA A 145 15.23 6.27 -13.09
C ALA A 145 15.37 7.48 -14.04
N ARG A 146 15.86 7.26 -15.27
CA ARG A 146 15.96 8.31 -16.30
C ARG A 146 14.61 8.79 -16.79
N ILE A 147 13.64 7.88 -16.94
CA ILE A 147 12.28 8.24 -17.34
C ILE A 147 11.63 9.11 -16.27
N VAL A 148 11.66 8.71 -14.99
CA VAL A 148 11.10 9.49 -13.88
C VAL A 148 11.73 10.88 -13.84
N SER A 149 13.06 10.97 -13.88
CA SER A 149 13.77 12.27 -13.90
C SER A 149 13.39 13.18 -15.10
N ALA A 150 13.01 12.59 -16.22
CA ALA A 150 12.55 13.36 -17.38
C ALA A 150 11.15 13.96 -17.15
N TYR A 151 10.24 13.19 -16.53
CA TYR A 151 8.92 13.69 -16.16
C TYR A 151 9.00 14.77 -15.08
N ASP A 152 9.78 14.56 -14.03
CA ASP A 152 9.98 15.53 -12.94
C ASP A 152 10.46 16.89 -13.49
N ARG A 153 11.43 16.89 -14.43
CA ARG A 153 11.91 18.12 -15.08
C ARG A 153 10.83 18.83 -15.86
N ARG A 154 9.99 18.09 -16.59
CA ARG A 154 8.86 18.68 -17.32
C ARG A 154 7.89 19.37 -16.38
N ASP A 155 7.55 18.74 -15.27
CA ASP A 155 6.56 19.24 -14.32
C ASP A 155 7.07 20.49 -13.59
N LEU A 156 8.38 20.55 -13.29
CA LEU A 156 9.03 21.76 -12.76
C LEU A 156 8.98 22.93 -13.75
N HIS A 157 9.12 22.68 -15.05
CA HIS A 157 9.00 23.74 -16.08
C HIS A 157 7.56 24.25 -16.27
N GLN A 158 6.55 23.44 -15.99
CA GLN A 158 5.15 23.85 -16.06
C GLN A 158 4.70 24.67 -14.83
N ILE A 159 5.39 24.56 -13.69
CA ILE A 159 5.12 25.31 -12.48
C ILE A 159 5.71 26.73 -12.52
N GLN A 160 6.62 27.03 -13.48
CA GLN A 160 7.17 28.36 -13.74
C GLN A 160 6.74 28.89 -15.12
N PRO A 161 5.49 29.29 -15.33
CA PRO A 161 5.12 30.07 -16.49
C PRO A 161 5.31 31.54 -16.16
N GLY A 162 6.41 32.15 -16.59
CA GLY A 162 6.52 33.60 -16.56
C GLY A 162 7.78 34.18 -15.93
N ALA A 163 8.93 33.86 -16.49
CA ALA A 163 10.05 34.78 -16.48
C ALA A 163 10.59 34.84 -17.93
N THR A 164 9.92 35.70 -18.70
CA THR A 164 10.47 36.16 -20.00
C THR A 164 11.19 37.49 -19.74
N PRO A 165 12.37 37.72 -20.33
CA PRO A 165 13.18 38.88 -20.12
C PRO A 165 12.57 40.17 -20.64
#